data_11277abc7780aa1967155ca5fd895ff5
#
_entry.id   11277abc7780aa1967155ca5fd895ff5
#
_cell.length_a   1.000
_cell.length_b   1.000
_cell.length_c   1.000
_cell.angle_alpha   90.00
_cell.angle_beta   90.00
_cell.angle_gamma   90.00
#
_symmetry.space_group_name_H-M   'P 1'
#
loop_
_entity.id
_entity.type
_entity.pdbx_description
1 polymer ?
#
loop_
_entity_poly.entity_id
_entity_poly.type
_entity_poly.pdbx_seq_one_letter_code
_entity_poly.pdbx_strand_id
1 'polypeptide(L)'
;MITIQPFENQDTDHIVNLILNIQQNEFQVPITINEQQDLLNIPSFYQHGNGNFWVAKSGEEVVGTIALIDCGENIGTIRKMFVKKEFRGKEYGIAQKLLDILEESSRENNIKNLYLGTLERLQAAIRFYERNGFTLIEKQNLPSVFPLMPVDTHFFEKEI
;
A
#
# COMPACT_ATOMS: atom_id res chain seq x y z
N MET A 1 12.29 12.04 13.84
CA MET A 1 12.82 10.75 13.32
C MET A 1 11.67 9.87 12.85
N ILE A 2 11.83 9.28 11.70
CA ILE A 2 10.82 8.38 11.12
C ILE A 2 11.22 6.93 11.37
N THR A 3 10.31 6.13 11.92
CA THR A 3 10.52 4.70 12.09
C THR A 3 9.52 3.93 11.24
N ILE A 4 9.95 2.81 10.67
CA ILE A 4 9.10 1.90 9.89
C ILE A 4 9.00 0.60 10.67
N GLN A 5 7.79 0.14 10.90
CA GLN A 5 7.55 -1.09 11.66
C GLN A 5 6.27 -1.79 11.22
N PRO A 6 6.16 -3.10 11.47
CA PRO A 6 4.89 -3.79 11.22
C PRO A 6 3.76 -3.20 12.08
N PHE A 7 2.54 -3.31 11.56
CA PHE A 7 1.33 -2.90 12.26
C PHE A 7 1.21 -3.59 13.62
N GLU A 8 0.77 -2.82 14.61
CA GLU A 8 0.36 -3.32 15.92
C GLU A 8 -1.06 -2.84 16.22
N ASN A 9 -1.78 -3.57 17.07
CA ASN A 9 -3.21 -3.32 17.29
C ASN A 9 -3.54 -1.89 17.73
N GLN A 10 -2.66 -1.23 18.48
CA GLN A 10 -2.89 0.15 18.91
C GLN A 10 -2.83 1.16 17.78
N ASP A 11 -2.38 0.78 16.60
CA ASP A 11 -2.26 1.67 15.46
C ASP A 11 -3.57 1.85 14.68
N THR A 12 -4.57 1.00 14.91
CA THR A 12 -5.78 0.92 14.08
C THR A 12 -6.47 2.27 13.89
N ASP A 13 -6.78 2.98 14.98
CA ASP A 13 -7.53 4.25 14.88
C ASP A 13 -6.73 5.31 14.13
N HIS A 14 -5.42 5.37 14.35
CA HIS A 14 -4.55 6.33 13.66
C HIS A 14 -4.49 6.03 12.16
N ILE A 15 -4.43 4.76 11.80
CA ILE A 15 -4.41 4.32 10.38
C ILE A 15 -5.72 4.68 9.71
N VAL A 16 -6.85 4.34 10.32
CA VAL A 16 -8.18 4.62 9.76
C VAL A 16 -8.34 6.13 9.53
N ASN A 17 -7.99 6.94 10.53
CA ASN A 17 -8.09 8.38 10.42
C ASN A 17 -7.18 8.93 9.31
N LEU A 18 -5.94 8.47 9.23
CA LEU A 18 -5.00 8.89 8.20
C LEU A 18 -5.52 8.58 6.79
N ILE A 19 -5.91 7.33 6.58
CA ILE A 19 -6.31 6.86 5.24
C ILE A 19 -7.62 7.51 4.80
N LEU A 20 -8.64 7.54 5.66
CA LEU A 20 -9.92 8.16 5.32
C LEU A 20 -9.76 9.67 5.04
N ASN A 21 -8.92 10.36 5.82
CA ASN A 21 -8.69 11.78 5.57
C ASN A 21 -8.06 12.01 4.19
N ILE A 22 -7.08 11.20 3.81
CA ILE A 22 -6.45 11.31 2.49
C ILE A 22 -7.46 10.99 1.39
N GLN A 23 -8.19 9.90 1.52
CA GLN A 23 -9.15 9.47 0.50
C GLN A 23 -10.31 10.46 0.35
N GLN A 24 -10.98 10.79 1.43
CA GLN A 24 -12.22 11.56 1.39
C GLN A 24 -11.98 13.06 1.25
N ASN A 25 -11.05 13.60 2.04
CA ASN A 25 -10.86 15.05 2.13
C ASN A 25 -9.81 15.58 1.17
N GLU A 26 -8.72 14.87 0.97
CA GLU A 26 -7.66 15.34 0.06
C GLU A 26 -7.96 15.01 -1.39
N PHE A 27 -8.35 13.77 -1.70
CA PHE A 27 -8.56 13.32 -3.08
C PHE A 27 -10.04 13.16 -3.45
N GLN A 28 -10.95 13.37 -2.50
CA GLN A 28 -12.40 13.33 -2.71
C GLN A 28 -12.87 12.02 -3.34
N VAL A 29 -12.29 10.91 -2.89
CA VAL A 29 -12.74 9.57 -3.25
C VAL A 29 -13.90 9.21 -2.33
N PRO A 30 -15.08 8.87 -2.87
CA PRO A 30 -16.27 8.59 -2.05
C PRO A 30 -16.26 7.17 -1.48
N ILE A 31 -15.28 6.89 -0.65
CA ILE A 31 -15.12 5.58 -0.01
C ILE A 31 -15.22 5.74 1.50
N THR A 32 -15.88 4.77 2.15
CA THR A 32 -16.09 4.78 3.61
C THR A 32 -15.34 3.62 4.26
N ILE A 33 -15.31 3.62 5.59
CA ILE A 33 -14.74 2.50 6.35
C ILE A 33 -15.52 1.20 6.12
N ASN A 34 -16.83 1.29 5.87
CA ASN A 34 -17.64 0.10 5.58
C ASN A 34 -17.20 -0.62 4.31
N GLU A 35 -16.62 0.10 3.36
CA GLU A 35 -16.10 -0.46 2.11
C GLU A 35 -14.65 -0.91 2.26
N GLN A 36 -14.07 -0.73 3.44
CA GLN A 36 -12.68 -1.06 3.74
C GLN A 36 -12.57 -1.81 5.08
N GLN A 37 -13.36 -2.87 5.23
CA GLN A 37 -13.36 -3.68 6.45
C GLN A 37 -11.97 -4.31 6.73
N ASP A 38 -11.14 -4.42 5.71
CA ASP A 38 -9.75 -4.85 5.86
C ASP A 38 -8.98 -3.99 6.87
N LEU A 39 -9.26 -2.69 6.95
CA LEU A 39 -8.60 -1.79 7.90
C LEU A 39 -8.98 -2.07 9.35
N LEU A 40 -10.11 -2.71 9.59
CA LEU A 40 -10.55 -3.11 10.93
C LEU A 40 -10.12 -4.54 11.27
N ASN A 41 -9.48 -5.24 10.33
CA ASN A 41 -9.08 -6.63 10.46
C ASN A 41 -7.66 -6.86 9.91
N ILE A 42 -6.75 -5.92 10.15
CA ILE A 42 -5.40 -5.94 9.57
C ILE A 42 -4.65 -7.24 9.86
N PRO A 43 -4.63 -7.75 11.11
CA PRO A 43 -3.91 -8.99 11.36
C PRO A 43 -4.40 -10.17 10.51
N SER A 44 -5.69 -10.38 10.45
CA SER A 44 -6.27 -11.51 9.72
C SER A 44 -6.28 -11.29 8.21
N PHE A 45 -6.41 -10.05 7.76
CA PHE A 45 -6.49 -9.75 6.34
C PHE A 45 -5.11 -9.65 5.68
N TYR A 46 -4.15 -8.98 6.31
CA TYR A 46 -2.82 -8.72 5.73
C TYR A 46 -1.71 -9.52 6.36
N GLN A 47 -1.73 -9.70 7.68
CA GLN A 47 -0.60 -10.29 8.42
C GLN A 47 -0.73 -11.80 8.55
N HIS A 48 -1.07 -12.47 7.46
CA HIS A 48 -1.06 -13.92 7.40
C HIS A 48 -0.33 -14.37 6.13
N GLY A 49 0.12 -15.62 6.10
CA GLY A 49 1.00 -16.07 5.03
C GLY A 49 2.25 -15.20 5.02
N ASN A 50 2.65 -14.75 3.84
CA ASN A 50 3.79 -13.85 3.66
C ASN A 50 3.37 -12.39 3.48
N GLY A 51 2.10 -12.08 3.74
CA GLY A 51 1.60 -10.70 3.72
C GLY A 51 1.96 -9.95 4.98
N ASN A 52 1.86 -8.63 4.94
CA ASN A 52 2.07 -7.79 6.12
C ASN A 52 1.49 -6.40 5.88
N PHE A 53 1.53 -5.61 6.92
CA PHE A 53 1.10 -4.22 6.89
C PHE A 53 2.11 -3.42 7.71
N TRP A 54 2.73 -2.41 7.11
CA TRP A 54 3.75 -1.59 7.76
C TRP A 54 3.26 -0.17 7.96
N VAL A 55 3.72 0.44 9.04
CA VAL A 55 3.44 1.84 9.36
C VAL A 55 4.74 2.62 9.45
N ALA A 56 4.68 3.88 9.03
CA ALA A 56 5.72 4.86 9.28
C ALA A 56 5.24 5.77 10.39
N LYS A 57 6.07 5.97 11.38
CA LYS A 57 5.75 6.82 12.55
C LYS A 57 6.73 7.95 12.70
N SER A 58 6.19 9.11 13.07
CA SER A 58 6.95 10.24 13.59
C SER A 58 6.59 10.36 15.06
N GLY A 59 7.48 9.88 15.94
CA GLY A 59 7.12 9.69 17.35
C GLY A 59 5.99 8.66 17.47
N GLU A 60 4.88 9.06 18.10
CA GLU A 60 3.70 8.21 18.24
C GLU A 60 2.71 8.34 17.08
N GLU A 61 2.91 9.30 16.20
CA GLU A 61 1.98 9.58 15.12
C GLU A 61 2.24 8.67 13.91
N VAL A 62 1.19 8.00 13.41
CA VAL A 62 1.27 7.26 12.14
C VAL A 62 1.18 8.26 11.00
N VAL A 63 2.22 8.32 10.19
CA VAL A 63 2.32 9.28 9.08
C VAL A 63 2.38 8.60 7.70
N GLY A 64 2.45 7.29 7.67
CA GLY A 64 2.42 6.55 6.40
C GLY A 64 2.08 5.09 6.60
N THR A 65 1.60 4.46 5.53
CA THR A 65 1.23 3.03 5.52
C THR A 65 1.59 2.40 4.19
N ILE A 66 1.79 1.08 4.21
CA ILE A 66 1.83 0.22 3.02
C ILE A 66 1.42 -1.19 3.43
N ALA A 67 0.75 -1.90 2.54
CA ALA A 67 0.30 -3.26 2.80
C ALA A 67 0.66 -4.19 1.66
N LEU A 68 0.91 -5.45 2.00
CA LEU A 68 1.20 -6.52 1.06
C LEU A 68 0.21 -7.66 1.30
N ILE A 69 -0.50 -8.06 0.24
CA ILE A 69 -1.31 -9.27 0.23
C ILE A 69 -0.50 -10.37 -0.43
N ASP A 70 -0.34 -11.49 0.27
CA ASP A 70 0.22 -12.71 -0.33
C ASP A 70 -0.91 -13.40 -1.11
N CYS A 71 -0.85 -13.32 -2.43
CA CYS A 71 -1.89 -13.88 -3.30
C CYS A 71 -1.68 -15.37 -3.60
N GLY A 72 -0.58 -15.95 -3.12
CA GLY A 72 -0.15 -17.28 -3.55
C GLY A 72 0.55 -17.20 -4.91
N GLU A 73 1.03 -18.34 -5.40
CA GLU A 73 1.70 -18.43 -6.71
C GLU A 73 2.91 -17.51 -6.85
N ASN A 74 3.56 -17.19 -5.73
CA ASN A 74 4.69 -16.25 -5.67
C ASN A 74 4.33 -14.82 -6.11
N ILE A 75 3.06 -14.45 -5.95
CA ILE A 75 2.52 -13.14 -6.34
C ILE A 75 2.10 -12.36 -5.11
N GLY A 76 2.50 -11.09 -5.05
CA GLY A 76 2.06 -10.15 -4.03
C GLY A 76 1.33 -8.95 -4.62
N THR A 77 0.39 -8.42 -3.88
CA THR A 77 -0.33 -7.20 -4.26
C THR A 77 -0.06 -6.12 -3.23
N ILE A 78 0.35 -4.95 -3.72
CA ILE A 78 0.57 -3.77 -2.89
C ILE A 78 -0.76 -3.03 -2.72
N ARG A 79 -1.06 -2.67 -1.47
CA ARG A 79 -2.23 -1.88 -1.12
C ARG A 79 -1.90 -0.86 -0.04
N LYS A 80 -2.83 0.06 0.16
CA LYS A 80 -2.82 1.01 1.28
C LYS A 80 -1.53 1.80 1.38
N MET A 81 -0.99 2.22 0.23
CA MET A 81 0.18 3.08 0.17
C MET A 81 -0.25 4.53 0.36
N PHE A 82 -0.06 5.05 1.56
CA PHE A 82 -0.45 6.42 1.92
C PHE A 82 0.64 7.09 2.73
N VAL A 83 0.83 8.38 2.49
CA VAL A 83 1.73 9.22 3.29
C VAL A 83 1.00 10.51 3.61
N LYS A 84 1.04 10.92 4.88
CA LYS A 84 0.44 12.17 5.33
C LYS A 84 1.05 13.34 4.56
N LYS A 85 0.20 14.28 4.13
CA LYS A 85 0.60 15.36 3.23
C LYS A 85 1.84 16.13 3.72
N GLU A 86 1.87 16.45 5.01
CA GLU A 86 2.95 17.25 5.61
C GLU A 86 4.28 16.48 5.67
N PHE A 87 4.25 15.17 5.47
CA PHE A 87 5.42 14.28 5.52
C PHE A 87 5.83 13.75 4.15
N ARG A 88 5.25 14.27 3.09
CA ARG A 88 5.61 13.89 1.71
C ARG A 88 6.87 14.63 1.28
N GLY A 89 7.58 14.02 0.32
CA GLY A 89 8.74 14.64 -0.27
C GLY A 89 10.02 13.86 0.00
N LYS A 90 11.04 14.21 -0.79
CA LYS A 90 12.32 13.50 -0.78
C LYS A 90 13.07 13.64 0.54
N GLU A 91 12.88 14.73 1.27
CA GLU A 91 13.59 14.97 2.52
C GLU A 91 13.20 13.96 3.61
N TYR A 92 11.94 13.50 3.61
CA TYR A 92 11.52 12.43 4.52
C TYR A 92 11.73 11.05 3.92
N GLY A 93 11.48 10.88 2.62
CA GLY A 93 11.65 9.63 1.92
C GLY A 93 10.76 8.50 2.44
N ILE A 94 9.59 8.81 3.01
CA ILE A 94 8.74 7.82 3.68
C ILE A 94 8.19 6.81 2.68
N ALA A 95 7.66 7.27 1.55
CA ALA A 95 7.11 6.37 0.54
C ALA A 95 8.17 5.36 0.07
N GLN A 96 9.39 5.84 -0.18
CA GLN A 96 10.47 4.97 -0.61
C GLN A 96 10.85 3.96 0.46
N LYS A 97 10.94 4.39 1.73
CA LYS A 97 11.27 3.48 2.83
C LYS A 97 10.22 2.40 3.01
N LEU A 98 8.94 2.75 2.87
CA LEU A 98 7.85 1.80 2.96
C LEU A 98 7.90 0.78 1.82
N LEU A 99 8.12 1.24 0.59
CA LEU A 99 8.22 0.34 -0.55
C LEU A 99 9.44 -0.58 -0.43
N ASP A 100 10.57 -0.03 0.00
CA ASP A 100 11.81 -0.81 0.15
C ASP A 100 11.63 -1.96 1.14
N ILE A 101 10.99 -1.72 2.28
CA ILE A 101 10.78 -2.78 3.28
C ILE A 101 9.80 -3.84 2.77
N LEU A 102 8.77 -3.43 2.04
CA LEU A 102 7.83 -4.36 1.42
C LEU A 102 8.53 -5.23 0.39
N GLU A 103 9.36 -4.65 -0.47
CA GLU A 103 10.09 -5.41 -1.50
C GLU A 103 11.10 -6.36 -0.88
N GLU A 104 11.80 -5.93 0.17
CA GLU A 104 12.74 -6.78 0.87
C GLU A 104 12.03 -8.00 1.50
N SER A 105 10.92 -7.76 2.20
CA SER A 105 10.10 -8.83 2.78
C SER A 105 9.60 -9.79 1.69
N SER A 106 9.18 -9.24 0.56
CA SER A 106 8.70 -10.04 -0.57
C SER A 106 9.79 -10.97 -1.11
N ARG A 107 10.99 -10.44 -1.31
CA ARG A 107 12.12 -11.25 -1.81
C ARG A 107 12.50 -12.35 -0.83
N GLU A 108 12.53 -12.05 0.46
CA GLU A 108 12.85 -13.01 1.51
C GLU A 108 11.84 -14.16 1.55
N ASN A 109 10.61 -13.93 1.12
CA ASN A 109 9.53 -14.90 1.15
C ASN A 109 9.18 -15.46 -0.23
N ASN A 110 10.09 -15.33 -1.19
CA ASN A 110 9.97 -15.89 -2.55
C ASN A 110 8.79 -15.36 -3.35
N ILE A 111 8.33 -14.15 -3.06
CA ILE A 111 7.41 -13.45 -3.94
C ILE A 111 8.23 -12.92 -5.11
N LYS A 112 7.82 -13.25 -6.32
CA LYS A 112 8.57 -12.94 -7.54
C LYS A 112 8.00 -11.77 -8.32
N ASN A 113 6.70 -11.54 -8.21
CA ASN A 113 6.01 -10.48 -8.93
C ASN A 113 5.11 -9.71 -8.00
N LEU A 114 5.16 -8.38 -8.11
CA LEU A 114 4.28 -7.48 -7.38
C LEU A 114 3.34 -6.79 -8.36
N TYR A 115 2.08 -6.67 -7.95
CA TYR A 115 1.04 -5.99 -8.71
C TYR A 115 0.37 -4.94 -7.83
N LEU A 116 -0.19 -3.93 -8.46
CA LEU A 116 -1.01 -2.95 -7.77
C LEU A 116 -2.04 -2.34 -8.71
N GLY A 117 -3.12 -1.83 -8.14
CA GLY A 117 -4.09 -1.01 -8.85
C GLY A 117 -4.14 0.38 -8.22
N THR A 118 -4.40 1.40 -9.02
CA THR A 118 -4.50 2.78 -8.55
C THR A 118 -5.47 3.57 -9.41
N LEU A 119 -5.66 4.84 -9.07
CA LEU A 119 -6.54 5.75 -9.78
C LEU A 119 -5.73 6.70 -10.66
N GLU A 120 -6.27 7.00 -11.85
CA GLU A 120 -5.64 7.94 -12.78
C GLU A 120 -5.35 9.29 -12.12
N ARG A 121 -6.25 9.78 -11.28
CA ARG A 121 -6.09 11.08 -10.61
C ARG A 121 -4.90 11.14 -9.64
N LEU A 122 -4.39 9.98 -9.20
CA LEU A 122 -3.26 9.91 -8.28
C LEU A 122 -1.93 9.93 -9.02
N GLN A 123 -1.67 11.02 -9.73
CA GLN A 123 -0.52 11.13 -10.63
C GLN A 123 0.82 11.03 -9.92
N ALA A 124 0.92 11.57 -8.70
CA ALA A 124 2.17 11.48 -7.92
C ALA A 124 2.49 10.03 -7.57
N ALA A 125 1.46 9.24 -7.23
CA ALA A 125 1.63 7.81 -6.95
C ALA A 125 2.08 7.05 -8.21
N ILE A 126 1.45 7.33 -9.35
CA ILE A 126 1.82 6.71 -10.62
C ILE A 126 3.28 6.98 -10.95
N ARG A 127 3.73 8.24 -10.84
CA ARG A 127 5.12 8.60 -11.11
C ARG A 127 6.07 7.91 -10.14
N PHE A 128 5.68 7.78 -8.88
CA PHE A 128 6.46 7.08 -7.87
C PHE A 128 6.67 5.61 -8.25
N TYR A 129 5.59 4.92 -8.63
CA TYR A 129 5.69 3.51 -9.04
C TYR A 129 6.53 3.35 -10.29
N GLU A 130 6.36 4.23 -11.28
CA GLU A 130 7.16 4.18 -12.52
C GLU A 130 8.65 4.37 -12.23
N ARG A 131 8.99 5.32 -11.36
CA ARG A 131 10.39 5.54 -10.96
C ARG A 131 10.99 4.33 -10.24
N ASN A 132 10.15 3.51 -9.63
CA ASN A 132 10.58 2.32 -8.90
C ASN A 132 10.52 1.04 -9.73
N GLY A 133 10.37 1.16 -11.04
CA GLY A 133 10.46 0.02 -11.95
C GLY A 133 9.14 -0.70 -12.21
N PHE A 134 8.03 -0.14 -11.77
CA PHE A 134 6.72 -0.70 -12.10
C PHE A 134 6.32 -0.30 -13.51
N THR A 135 5.69 -1.22 -14.22
CA THR A 135 5.25 -1.05 -15.61
C THR A 135 3.73 -1.14 -15.68
N LEU A 136 3.12 -0.21 -16.41
CA LEU A 136 1.68 -0.23 -16.65
C LEU A 136 1.29 -1.47 -17.46
N ILE A 137 0.23 -2.15 -17.02
CA ILE A 137 -0.31 -3.31 -17.74
C ILE A 137 -1.83 -3.15 -17.93
N GLU A 138 -2.34 -3.88 -18.91
CA GLU A 138 -3.77 -3.93 -19.15
C GLU A 138 -4.49 -4.77 -18.09
N LYS A 139 -5.71 -4.40 -17.76
CA LYS A 139 -6.52 -5.11 -16.78
C LYS A 139 -6.65 -6.60 -17.07
N GLN A 140 -6.83 -6.96 -18.35
CA GLN A 140 -6.96 -8.35 -18.76
C GLN A 140 -5.67 -9.16 -18.59
N ASN A 141 -4.53 -8.51 -18.38
CA ASN A 141 -3.25 -9.17 -18.17
C ASN A 141 -2.91 -9.37 -16.68
N LEU A 142 -3.80 -8.95 -15.78
CA LEU A 142 -3.64 -9.22 -14.36
C LEU A 142 -3.76 -10.72 -14.09
N PRO A 143 -2.98 -11.27 -13.13
CA PRO A 143 -3.14 -12.67 -12.75
C PRO A 143 -4.52 -12.89 -12.12
N SER A 144 -5.07 -14.10 -12.28
CA SER A 144 -6.39 -14.44 -11.76
C SER A 144 -6.52 -14.27 -10.24
N VAL A 145 -5.39 -14.39 -9.53
CA VAL A 145 -5.34 -14.26 -8.07
C VAL A 145 -5.31 -12.80 -7.60
N PHE A 146 -5.19 -11.82 -8.52
CA PHE A 146 -5.16 -10.40 -8.15
C PHE A 146 -6.51 -9.98 -7.55
N PRO A 147 -6.50 -9.41 -6.32
CA PRO A 147 -7.74 -8.97 -5.67
C PRO A 147 -8.18 -7.62 -6.24
N LEU A 148 -8.99 -7.67 -7.28
CA LEU A 148 -9.43 -6.49 -8.03
C LEU A 148 -10.35 -5.59 -7.20
N MET A 149 -10.03 -4.29 -7.18
CA MET A 149 -10.87 -3.25 -6.56
C MET A 149 -11.66 -2.54 -7.65
N PRO A 150 -12.99 -2.38 -7.50
CA PRO A 150 -13.82 -1.76 -8.55
C PRO A 150 -13.42 -0.34 -8.92
N VAL A 151 -12.83 0.41 -7.98
CA VAL A 151 -12.45 1.82 -8.22
C VAL A 151 -11.17 1.98 -9.00
N ASP A 152 -10.32 0.96 -9.08
CA ASP A 152 -9.02 1.07 -9.72
C ASP A 152 -9.14 1.14 -11.23
N THR A 153 -8.35 2.01 -11.84
CA THR A 153 -8.36 2.26 -13.28
C THR A 153 -7.03 1.95 -13.96
N HIS A 154 -5.93 1.98 -13.20
CA HIS A 154 -4.58 1.76 -13.72
C HIS A 154 -3.90 0.67 -12.92
N PHE A 155 -3.24 -0.24 -13.63
CA PHE A 155 -2.62 -1.43 -13.02
C PHE A 155 -1.15 -1.51 -13.41
N PHE A 156 -0.33 -1.92 -12.45
CA PHE A 156 1.12 -1.96 -12.61
C PHE A 156 1.68 -3.29 -12.12
N GLU A 157 2.79 -3.69 -12.70
CA GLU A 157 3.52 -4.89 -12.27
C GLU A 157 5.01 -4.61 -12.17
N LYS A 158 5.68 -5.39 -11.33
CA LYS A 158 7.13 -5.39 -11.19
C LYS A 158 7.61 -6.79 -10.87
N GLU A 159 8.57 -7.28 -11.63
CA GLU A 159 9.29 -8.50 -11.30
C GLU A 159 10.43 -8.16 -10.35
N ILE A 160 10.52 -8.87 -9.24
CA ILE A 160 11.52 -8.57 -8.21
C ILE A 160 12.48 -9.74 -7.91
#